data_c7a84035688aaddeaf728bf524babc94
#
_entry.id   c7a84035688aaddeaf728bf524babc94
#
_cell.length_a   1.000
_cell.length_b   1.000
_cell.length_c   1.000
_cell.angle_alpha   90.00
_cell.angle_beta   90.00
_cell.angle_gamma   90.00
#
_symmetry.space_group_name_H-M   'P 1'
#
loop_
_entity.id
_entity.type
_entity.pdbx_description
1 polymer ?
#
loop_
_entity_poly.entity_id
_entity_poly.type
_entity_poly.pdbx_seq_one_letter_code
_entity_poly.pdbx_strand_id
1 'polypeptide(L)'
;MRAGGDLRIISGTGALRLEPNATSPNLIGGYVGNTVNAGIIGATITGGGESGFINSVTANYGTVGGGATNTASGYASVISGGEKNNTSGINSVISGGRNNTASGTRSVVGGGHDNNASGNDSVISGGAINDAFGAFSVVPGGGNNAANGNFSFAAGARAKALHDGAFVWADSTVADFASTAINQFNVRAAGGVRIFSNAATTLGVSLAANGTSWGVLSDQNAKKNFHPVDGRAVLEQLAAVPVQQWNYKAEPDDAVPHLGPMAQAFKAAFYPGRDDKIITTLEFDGVELAAIQGLNDKLNDKLKEKDAELAELKQRLTRLESLLPPAPATAQTKGN
;
A
#
# COMPACT_ATOMS: atom_id res chain seq x y z
N MET A 1 -28.56 44.49 37.32
CA MET A 1 -28.55 44.01 35.92
C MET A 1 -29.78 44.64 35.20
N ARG A 2 -29.58 45.39 34.11
CA ARG A 2 -30.71 45.80 33.27
C ARG A 2 -31.16 44.60 32.44
N ALA A 3 -32.43 44.32 32.44
CA ALA A 3 -32.98 43.28 31.55
C ALA A 3 -32.66 43.63 30.08
N GLY A 4 -31.93 42.81 29.38
CA GLY A 4 -31.64 42.90 27.96
C GLY A 4 -30.29 43.50 27.53
N GLY A 5 -29.35 43.79 28.46
CA GLY A 5 -27.99 44.28 28.13
C GLY A 5 -26.87 43.26 28.36
N ASP A 6 -25.79 43.34 27.57
CA ASP A 6 -24.58 42.53 27.80
C ASP A 6 -23.98 42.77 29.18
N LEU A 7 -23.55 41.71 29.85
CA LEU A 7 -22.65 41.82 30.96
C LEU A 7 -21.21 41.90 30.45
N ARG A 8 -20.52 43.01 30.78
CA ARG A 8 -19.13 43.22 30.31
C ARG A 8 -18.21 43.52 31.46
N ILE A 9 -17.07 42.84 31.47
CA ILE A 9 -15.93 43.14 32.31
C ILE A 9 -14.79 43.47 31.37
N ILE A 10 -14.34 44.74 31.35
CA ILE A 10 -13.32 45.24 30.44
C ILE A 10 -12.17 45.83 31.22
N SER A 11 -10.94 45.49 30.90
CA SER A 11 -9.72 46.08 31.42
C SER A 11 -8.74 46.28 30.28
N GLY A 12 -8.47 47.52 29.89
CA GLY A 12 -7.67 47.84 28.72
C GLY A 12 -8.28 47.29 27.41
N THR A 13 -7.52 46.45 26.72
CA THR A 13 -7.94 45.76 25.49
C THR A 13 -8.57 44.39 25.70
N GLY A 14 -8.57 43.89 26.94
CA GLY A 14 -9.17 42.61 27.35
C GLY A 14 -10.63 42.76 27.72
N ALA A 15 -11.44 41.77 27.42
CA ALA A 15 -12.87 41.73 27.76
C ALA A 15 -13.33 40.33 28.14
N LEU A 16 -14.32 40.29 29.04
CA LEU A 16 -15.23 39.15 29.18
C LEU A 16 -16.63 39.70 28.93
N ARG A 17 -17.33 39.17 27.93
CA ARG A 17 -18.63 39.61 27.50
C ARG A 17 -19.59 38.42 27.51
N LEU A 18 -20.73 38.58 28.21
CA LEU A 18 -21.86 37.64 28.10
C LEU A 18 -22.96 38.36 27.36
N GLU A 19 -23.31 37.88 26.18
CA GLU A 19 -24.37 38.38 25.38
C GLU A 19 -25.63 37.54 25.62
N PRO A 20 -26.67 38.10 26.28
CA PRO A 20 -27.84 37.36 26.64
C PRO A 20 -28.63 36.93 25.40
N ASN A 21 -29.15 35.71 25.43
CA ASN A 21 -30.11 35.23 24.43
C ASN A 21 -31.12 34.35 25.17
N ALA A 22 -32.37 34.34 24.71
CA ALA A 22 -33.45 33.57 25.35
C ALA A 22 -33.22 32.05 25.27
N THR A 23 -32.50 31.60 24.28
CA THR A 23 -32.23 30.16 24.04
C THR A 23 -30.89 29.76 24.67
N SER A 24 -29.80 30.40 24.27
CA SER A 24 -28.45 30.10 24.76
C SER A 24 -27.55 31.35 24.66
N PRO A 25 -27.02 31.89 25.74
CA PRO A 25 -26.19 33.08 25.71
C PRO A 25 -24.82 32.80 25.05
N ASN A 26 -24.21 33.85 24.52
CA ASN A 26 -22.86 33.81 23.97
C ASN A 26 -21.83 34.21 25.03
N LEU A 27 -20.67 33.52 25.04
CA LEU A 27 -19.53 33.86 25.91
C LEU A 27 -18.37 34.33 25.02
N ILE A 28 -17.87 35.57 25.25
CA ILE A 28 -16.80 36.14 24.44
C ILE A 28 -15.72 36.69 25.40
N GLY A 29 -14.57 36.03 25.37
CA GLY A 29 -13.37 36.40 26.13
C GLY A 29 -12.23 36.90 25.26
N GLY A 30 -11.17 37.39 25.86
CA GLY A 30 -9.92 37.79 25.23
C GLY A 30 -9.94 39.23 24.73
N TYR A 31 -9.48 39.48 23.50
CA TYR A 31 -9.44 40.80 22.91
C TYR A 31 -10.85 41.36 22.69
N VAL A 32 -11.03 42.65 23.04
CA VAL A 32 -12.35 43.32 22.97
C VAL A 32 -12.97 43.30 21.55
N GLY A 33 -12.14 43.17 20.53
CA GLY A 33 -12.55 43.07 19.11
C GLY A 33 -12.97 41.67 18.65
N ASN A 34 -12.85 40.61 19.50
CA ASN A 34 -13.37 39.29 19.13
C ASN A 34 -14.89 39.38 18.92
N THR A 35 -15.40 38.68 17.89
CA THR A 35 -16.78 38.85 17.41
C THR A 35 -17.58 37.54 17.38
N VAL A 36 -18.84 37.69 17.76
CA VAL A 36 -19.92 36.77 17.43
C VAL A 36 -20.93 37.56 16.56
N ASN A 37 -21.34 36.99 15.43
CA ASN A 37 -22.28 37.65 14.53
C ASN A 37 -23.66 37.84 15.19
N ALA A 38 -24.36 38.90 14.82
CA ALA A 38 -25.70 39.18 15.30
C ALA A 38 -26.66 37.99 15.02
N GLY A 39 -27.49 37.65 16.00
CA GLY A 39 -28.47 36.56 15.90
C GLY A 39 -27.89 35.16 16.16
N ILE A 40 -26.59 34.98 16.37
CA ILE A 40 -25.97 33.73 16.74
C ILE A 40 -26.24 33.42 18.19
N ILE A 41 -26.47 32.13 18.52
CA ILE A 41 -26.75 31.64 19.88
C ILE A 41 -25.75 30.56 20.27
N GLY A 42 -25.42 30.53 21.59
CA GLY A 42 -24.58 29.50 22.17
C GLY A 42 -23.13 29.52 21.71
N ALA A 43 -22.65 30.61 21.13
CA ALA A 43 -21.28 30.75 20.66
C ALA A 43 -20.31 30.95 21.82
N THR A 44 -19.10 30.41 21.69
CA THR A 44 -18.05 30.55 22.71
C THR A 44 -16.73 30.99 22.07
N ILE A 45 -16.16 32.10 22.57
CA ILE A 45 -14.76 32.46 22.36
C ILE A 45 -14.15 32.59 23.74
N THR A 46 -13.22 31.70 24.14
CA THR A 46 -12.69 31.71 25.52
C THR A 46 -11.57 32.72 25.70
N GLY A 47 -10.86 33.10 24.64
CA GLY A 47 -9.78 34.06 24.77
C GLY A 47 -9.07 34.37 23.44
N GLY A 48 -7.85 34.89 23.56
CA GLY A 48 -7.00 35.26 22.42
C GLY A 48 -7.48 36.48 21.65
N GLY A 49 -6.92 36.64 20.46
CA GLY A 49 -7.14 37.80 19.60
C GLY A 49 -6.30 39.03 19.99
N GLU A 50 -6.04 39.89 19.07
CA GLU A 50 -5.42 41.19 19.22
C GLU A 50 -5.87 42.11 18.06
N SER A 51 -5.41 43.38 18.09
CA SER A 51 -5.77 44.36 17.05
C SER A 51 -5.36 43.88 15.65
N GLY A 52 -6.32 43.72 14.76
CA GLY A 52 -6.13 43.21 13.41
C GLY A 52 -6.12 41.65 13.30
N PHE A 53 -6.15 40.92 14.44
CA PHE A 53 -6.08 39.45 14.46
C PHE A 53 -7.17 38.85 15.37
N ILE A 54 -8.42 39.18 15.08
CA ILE A 54 -9.59 38.82 15.88
C ILE A 54 -10.02 37.35 15.64
N ASN A 55 -10.55 36.71 16.66
CA ASN A 55 -11.29 35.46 16.55
C ASN A 55 -12.78 35.76 16.30
N SER A 56 -13.43 34.93 15.50
CA SER A 56 -14.82 35.12 15.08
C SER A 56 -15.63 33.83 15.15
N VAL A 57 -16.89 33.95 15.61
CA VAL A 57 -17.89 32.89 15.49
C VAL A 57 -19.06 33.43 14.68
N THR A 58 -19.39 32.78 13.57
CA THR A 58 -20.44 33.23 12.65
C THR A 58 -21.59 32.25 12.48
N ALA A 59 -21.58 31.13 13.22
CA ALA A 59 -22.64 30.15 13.25
C ALA A 59 -23.03 29.73 14.68
N ASN A 60 -24.25 29.25 14.86
CA ASN A 60 -24.76 28.80 16.15
C ASN A 60 -23.88 27.69 16.74
N TYR A 61 -23.67 27.76 18.05
CA TYR A 61 -22.91 26.78 18.86
C TYR A 61 -21.45 26.64 18.41
N GLY A 62 -20.93 27.57 17.58
CA GLY A 62 -19.52 27.60 17.20
C GLY A 62 -18.63 27.91 18.40
N THR A 63 -17.45 27.31 18.44
CA THR A 63 -16.48 27.48 19.52
C THR A 63 -15.09 27.81 18.98
N VAL A 64 -14.48 28.88 19.53
CA VAL A 64 -13.06 29.21 19.37
C VAL A 64 -12.41 29.25 20.74
N GLY A 65 -11.50 28.33 21.04
CA GLY A 65 -10.80 28.24 22.34
C GLY A 65 -9.78 29.35 22.55
N GLY A 66 -9.25 29.97 21.49
CA GLY A 66 -8.29 31.06 21.61
C GLY A 66 -7.43 31.21 20.37
N GLY A 67 -6.21 31.77 20.51
CA GLY A 67 -5.32 32.04 19.38
C GLY A 67 -5.66 33.32 18.65
N ALA A 68 -5.40 33.38 17.33
CA ALA A 68 -5.57 34.59 16.53
C ALA A 68 -6.16 34.29 15.13
N THR A 69 -7.07 35.14 14.68
CA THR A 69 -7.66 35.07 13.32
C THR A 69 -8.38 33.74 13.02
N ASN A 70 -8.89 33.07 14.04
CA ASN A 70 -9.66 31.84 13.86
C ASN A 70 -11.14 32.15 13.61
N THR A 71 -11.76 31.42 12.67
CA THR A 71 -13.17 31.61 12.30
C THR A 71 -13.95 30.31 12.38
N ALA A 72 -14.89 30.23 13.35
CA ALA A 72 -15.83 29.12 13.44
C ALA A 72 -17.15 29.52 12.75
N SER A 73 -17.34 29.06 11.50
CA SER A 73 -18.49 29.44 10.67
C SER A 73 -19.44 28.27 10.34
N GLY A 74 -19.11 27.05 10.74
CA GLY A 74 -20.01 25.89 10.66
C GLY A 74 -20.88 25.76 11.92
N TYR A 75 -22.11 25.28 11.77
CA TYR A 75 -22.97 24.94 12.90
C TYR A 75 -22.28 23.95 13.84
N ALA A 76 -22.20 24.28 15.13
CA ALA A 76 -21.54 23.47 16.15
C ALA A 76 -20.07 23.10 15.82
N SER A 77 -19.38 23.91 15.04
CA SER A 77 -17.98 23.68 14.70
C SER A 77 -17.05 24.18 15.83
N VAL A 78 -15.86 23.57 15.89
CA VAL A 78 -14.91 23.84 16.98
C VAL A 78 -13.51 24.11 16.43
N ILE A 79 -12.90 25.20 16.90
CA ILE A 79 -11.47 25.48 16.78
C ILE A 79 -10.90 25.61 18.18
N SER A 80 -10.04 24.68 18.61
CA SER A 80 -9.47 24.75 19.97
C SER A 80 -8.45 25.88 20.13
N GLY A 81 -7.82 26.32 19.05
CA GLY A 81 -6.87 27.43 19.06
C GLY A 81 -6.03 27.54 17.79
N GLY A 82 -4.86 28.20 17.91
CA GLY A 82 -3.94 28.39 16.78
C GLY A 82 -4.15 29.70 16.03
N GLU A 83 -3.72 29.75 14.76
CA GLU A 83 -3.75 30.97 13.95
C GLU A 83 -4.37 30.70 12.56
N LYS A 84 -5.29 31.57 12.13
CA LYS A 84 -5.91 31.53 10.80
C LYS A 84 -6.62 30.22 10.44
N ASN A 85 -7.15 29.51 11.43
CA ASN A 85 -7.91 28.29 11.18
C ASN A 85 -9.37 28.63 10.85
N ASN A 86 -9.98 27.87 9.96
CA ASN A 86 -11.36 28.07 9.51
C ASN A 86 -12.16 26.77 9.53
N THR A 87 -13.23 26.72 10.32
CA THR A 87 -14.20 25.63 10.30
C THR A 87 -15.51 26.12 9.67
N SER A 88 -15.86 25.63 8.49
CA SER A 88 -17.13 25.99 7.84
C SER A 88 -18.08 24.80 7.68
N GLY A 89 -17.61 23.59 7.87
CA GLY A 89 -18.45 22.38 7.88
C GLY A 89 -19.31 22.26 9.15
N ILE A 90 -20.52 21.71 9.03
CA ILE A 90 -21.35 21.36 10.19
C ILE A 90 -20.61 20.34 11.05
N ASN A 91 -20.50 20.57 12.35
CA ASN A 91 -19.80 19.73 13.32
C ASN A 91 -18.32 19.47 12.96
N SER A 92 -17.70 20.36 12.17
CA SER A 92 -16.28 20.24 11.84
C SER A 92 -15.37 20.68 13.00
N VAL A 93 -14.17 20.12 13.06
CA VAL A 93 -13.24 20.35 14.15
C VAL A 93 -11.84 20.65 13.63
N ILE A 94 -11.20 21.69 14.20
CA ILE A 94 -9.75 21.92 14.09
C ILE A 94 -9.18 22.01 15.50
N SER A 95 -8.28 21.10 15.85
CA SER A 95 -7.70 21.10 17.21
C SER A 95 -6.61 22.17 17.40
N GLY A 96 -6.10 22.76 16.31
CA GLY A 96 -5.12 23.85 16.39
C GLY A 96 -4.27 23.97 15.14
N GLY A 97 -3.07 24.57 15.30
CA GLY A 97 -2.15 24.78 14.18
C GLY A 97 -2.37 26.10 13.47
N ARG A 98 -1.94 26.18 12.19
CA ARG A 98 -2.00 27.42 11.43
C ARG A 98 -2.57 27.19 10.02
N ASN A 99 -3.49 28.09 9.64
CA ASN A 99 -4.04 28.13 8.26
C ASN A 99 -4.69 26.81 7.82
N ASN A 100 -5.33 26.10 8.76
CA ASN A 100 -6.05 24.87 8.47
C ASN A 100 -7.52 25.17 8.13
N THR A 101 -8.11 24.39 7.25
CA THR A 101 -9.51 24.46 6.87
C THR A 101 -10.22 23.13 7.08
N ALA A 102 -11.38 23.16 7.73
CA ALA A 102 -12.29 22.02 7.87
C ALA A 102 -13.67 22.42 7.35
N SER A 103 -13.93 22.17 6.06
CA SER A 103 -15.15 22.63 5.38
C SER A 103 -16.16 21.52 5.09
N GLY A 104 -15.75 20.26 5.16
CA GLY A 104 -16.66 19.13 5.06
C GLY A 104 -17.52 18.96 6.32
N THR A 105 -18.74 18.49 6.16
CA THR A 105 -19.59 18.09 7.31
C THR A 105 -18.88 17.01 8.13
N ARG A 106 -18.73 17.20 9.43
CA ARG A 106 -18.02 16.31 10.35
C ARG A 106 -16.53 16.08 10.00
N SER A 107 -15.94 16.97 9.20
CA SER A 107 -14.52 16.88 8.89
C SER A 107 -13.63 17.28 10.07
N VAL A 108 -12.46 16.69 10.16
CA VAL A 108 -11.51 16.90 11.26
C VAL A 108 -10.12 17.23 10.75
N VAL A 109 -9.50 18.28 11.30
CA VAL A 109 -8.06 18.54 11.20
C VAL A 109 -7.47 18.53 12.60
N GLY A 110 -6.60 17.57 12.91
CA GLY A 110 -5.95 17.43 14.21
C GLY A 110 -4.91 18.52 14.51
N GLY A 111 -4.38 19.17 13.46
CA GLY A 111 -3.40 20.26 13.65
C GLY A 111 -2.48 20.40 12.44
N GLY A 112 -1.27 20.95 12.67
CA GLY A 112 -0.29 21.20 11.61
C GLY A 112 -0.54 22.52 10.88
N HIS A 113 -0.17 22.62 9.61
CA HIS A 113 -0.39 23.85 8.86
C HIS A 113 -0.79 23.62 7.39
N ASP A 114 -1.60 24.52 6.87
CA ASP A 114 -2.06 24.53 5.48
C ASP A 114 -2.77 23.22 5.07
N ASN A 115 -3.48 22.57 6.02
CA ASN A 115 -4.25 21.36 5.76
C ASN A 115 -5.70 21.69 5.44
N ASN A 116 -6.32 20.96 4.49
CA ASN A 116 -7.67 21.20 4.03
C ASN A 116 -8.52 19.91 4.01
N ALA A 117 -9.40 19.76 4.99
CA ALA A 117 -10.38 18.68 5.07
C ALA A 117 -11.74 19.16 4.56
N SER A 118 -12.02 18.98 3.27
CA SER A 118 -13.26 19.45 2.63
C SER A 118 -14.25 18.33 2.28
N GLY A 119 -13.82 17.08 2.30
CA GLY A 119 -14.73 15.93 2.18
C GLY A 119 -15.60 15.74 3.42
N ASN A 120 -16.84 15.29 3.25
CA ASN A 120 -17.67 14.91 4.38
C ASN A 120 -17.05 13.72 5.12
N ASP A 121 -17.04 13.78 6.45
CA ASP A 121 -16.43 12.75 7.30
C ASP A 121 -14.93 12.52 7.03
N SER A 122 -14.26 13.47 6.38
CA SER A 122 -12.82 13.39 6.08
C SER A 122 -11.97 13.73 7.30
N VAL A 123 -10.78 13.13 7.37
CA VAL A 123 -9.87 13.31 8.49
C VAL A 123 -8.46 13.60 8.01
N ILE A 124 -7.86 14.68 8.52
CA ILE A 124 -6.42 14.93 8.47
C ILE A 124 -5.91 14.98 9.91
N SER A 125 -5.08 14.02 10.33
CA SER A 125 -4.59 14.00 11.70
C SER A 125 -3.54 15.09 11.98
N GLY A 126 -2.86 15.58 10.94
CA GLY A 126 -1.88 16.66 11.07
C GLY A 126 -0.92 16.71 9.88
N GLY A 127 0.26 17.31 10.10
CA GLY A 127 1.27 17.48 9.04
C GLY A 127 1.14 18.80 8.29
N ALA A 128 1.55 18.84 7.03
CA ALA A 128 1.63 20.09 6.28
C ALA A 128 1.14 19.93 4.84
N ILE A 129 0.30 20.86 4.38
CA ILE A 129 -0.15 20.96 2.99
C ILE A 129 -0.85 19.65 2.57
N ASN A 130 -1.70 19.11 3.42
CA ASN A 130 -2.45 17.89 3.12
C ASN A 130 -3.89 18.22 2.76
N ASP A 131 -4.44 17.50 1.79
CA ASP A 131 -5.81 17.62 1.30
C ASP A 131 -6.59 16.33 1.53
N ALA A 132 -7.81 16.43 2.08
CA ALA A 132 -8.75 15.34 2.22
C ALA A 132 -10.09 15.78 1.61
N PHE A 133 -10.26 15.59 0.30
CA PHE A 133 -11.40 16.07 -0.47
C PHE A 133 -12.48 15.02 -0.67
N GLY A 134 -12.11 13.75 -0.68
CA GLY A 134 -13.07 12.66 -0.78
C GLY A 134 -13.92 12.50 0.49
N ALA A 135 -15.16 12.07 0.35
CA ALA A 135 -15.96 11.66 1.49
C ALA A 135 -15.32 10.44 2.17
N PHE A 136 -15.28 10.42 3.51
CA PHE A 136 -14.63 9.35 4.30
C PHE A 136 -13.14 9.16 3.98
N SER A 137 -12.48 10.16 3.39
CA SER A 137 -11.05 10.10 3.07
C SER A 137 -10.19 10.39 4.30
N VAL A 138 -8.98 9.82 4.32
CA VAL A 138 -8.06 9.92 5.46
C VAL A 138 -6.65 10.27 5.03
N VAL A 139 -6.08 11.31 5.66
CA VAL A 139 -4.65 11.61 5.64
C VAL A 139 -4.11 11.54 7.06
N PRO A 140 -3.41 10.48 7.48
CA PRO A 140 -2.92 10.34 8.86
C PRO A 140 -1.79 11.32 9.19
N GLY A 141 -1.19 11.96 8.20
CA GLY A 141 -0.13 12.92 8.38
C GLY A 141 0.87 12.93 7.24
N GLY A 142 2.03 13.55 7.48
CA GLY A 142 3.07 13.73 6.47
C GLY A 142 2.95 15.07 5.75
N GLY A 143 3.39 15.14 4.49
CA GLY A 143 3.41 16.41 3.76
C GLY A 143 2.97 16.29 2.31
N ASN A 144 2.15 17.26 1.88
CA ASN A 144 1.69 17.37 0.51
C ASN A 144 0.95 16.12 -0.01
N ASN A 145 0.20 15.44 0.89
CA ASN A 145 -0.62 14.30 0.51
C ASN A 145 -2.02 14.76 0.08
N ALA A 146 -2.65 14.01 -0.82
CA ALA A 146 -4.01 14.28 -1.27
C ALA A 146 -4.84 12.99 -1.30
N ALA A 147 -5.89 12.95 -0.49
CA ALA A 147 -6.89 11.89 -0.48
C ALA A 147 -8.18 12.44 -1.12
N ASN A 148 -8.23 12.42 -2.47
CA ASN A 148 -9.30 13.07 -3.25
C ASN A 148 -10.44 12.11 -3.60
N GLY A 149 -10.18 10.81 -3.72
CA GLY A 149 -11.21 9.80 -3.91
C GLY A 149 -12.03 9.56 -2.64
N ASN A 150 -13.29 9.17 -2.77
CA ASN A 150 -14.08 8.72 -1.63
C ASN A 150 -13.46 7.46 -1.02
N PHE A 151 -13.51 7.31 0.30
CA PHE A 151 -12.92 6.17 1.02
C PHE A 151 -11.41 5.99 0.77
N SER A 152 -10.73 7.03 0.31
CA SER A 152 -9.30 6.98 -0.02
C SER A 152 -8.40 7.25 1.18
N PHE A 153 -7.15 6.77 1.09
CA PHE A 153 -6.12 6.92 2.11
C PHE A 153 -4.81 7.39 1.47
N ALA A 154 -4.24 8.49 1.95
CA ALA A 154 -2.96 9.01 1.46
C ALA A 154 -2.00 9.30 2.60
N ALA A 155 -0.79 8.73 2.61
CA ALA A 155 0.18 8.88 3.70
C ALA A 155 1.63 8.97 3.22
N GLY A 156 2.48 9.60 4.03
CA GLY A 156 3.91 9.78 3.76
C GLY A 156 4.21 11.12 3.14
N ALA A 157 4.91 11.17 2.01
CA ALA A 157 5.25 12.40 1.31
C ALA A 157 4.75 12.37 -0.15
N ARG A 158 3.89 13.33 -0.51
CA ARG A 158 3.35 13.50 -1.87
C ARG A 158 2.54 12.30 -2.39
N ALA A 159 1.87 11.57 -1.50
CA ALA A 159 0.92 10.52 -1.86
C ALA A 159 -0.36 11.14 -2.43
N LYS A 160 -0.83 10.68 -3.59
CA LYS A 160 -1.99 11.20 -4.29
C LYS A 160 -3.01 10.08 -4.54
N ALA A 161 -3.91 9.85 -3.57
CA ALA A 161 -5.02 8.92 -3.69
C ALA A 161 -6.19 9.61 -4.40
N LEU A 162 -6.13 9.64 -5.74
CA LEU A 162 -7.03 10.43 -6.59
C LEU A 162 -8.34 9.71 -6.93
N HIS A 163 -8.39 8.38 -6.72
CA HIS A 163 -9.51 7.53 -7.10
C HIS A 163 -10.20 6.95 -5.87
N ASP A 164 -11.49 6.64 -5.99
CA ASP A 164 -12.29 6.04 -4.92
C ASP A 164 -11.69 4.72 -4.45
N GLY A 165 -11.67 4.51 -3.13
CA GLY A 165 -11.14 3.32 -2.49
C GLY A 165 -9.61 3.14 -2.60
N ALA A 166 -8.87 4.10 -3.16
CA ALA A 166 -7.43 3.99 -3.33
C ALA A 166 -6.68 4.18 -2.02
N PHE A 167 -5.76 3.27 -1.74
CA PHE A 167 -4.71 3.42 -0.72
C PHE A 167 -3.40 3.81 -1.39
N VAL A 168 -2.78 4.91 -0.94
CA VAL A 168 -1.48 5.37 -1.45
C VAL A 168 -0.56 5.69 -0.28
N TRP A 169 0.55 4.96 -0.18
CA TRP A 169 1.66 5.30 0.70
C TRP A 169 2.90 5.63 -0.12
N ALA A 170 3.50 6.78 0.16
CA ALA A 170 4.70 7.23 -0.54
C ALA A 170 5.82 7.54 0.46
N ASP A 171 7.01 7.03 0.18
CA ASP A 171 8.23 7.31 0.93
C ASP A 171 8.65 8.80 0.84
N SER A 172 9.83 9.12 1.36
CA SER A 172 10.36 10.50 1.39
C SER A 172 10.82 11.04 0.02
N THR A 173 10.64 10.32 -1.07
CA THR A 173 11.02 10.78 -2.42
C THR A 173 10.22 12.03 -2.82
N VAL A 174 10.92 13.07 -3.25
CA VAL A 174 10.31 14.36 -3.62
C VAL A 174 9.71 14.31 -5.04
N ALA A 175 8.71 13.46 -5.20
CA ALA A 175 7.91 13.31 -6.43
C ALA A 175 6.51 12.86 -6.06
N ASP A 176 5.51 13.30 -6.79
CA ASP A 176 4.14 12.82 -6.58
C ASP A 176 4.02 11.34 -6.95
N PHE A 177 3.26 10.61 -6.14
CA PHE A 177 2.95 9.20 -6.37
C PHE A 177 1.44 9.00 -6.29
N ALA A 178 0.82 8.74 -7.43
CA ALA A 178 -0.62 8.75 -7.58
C ALA A 178 -1.21 7.37 -7.86
N SER A 179 -2.44 7.14 -7.39
CA SER A 179 -3.27 6.05 -7.87
C SER A 179 -3.62 6.24 -9.35
N THR A 180 -3.81 5.17 -10.10
CA THR A 180 -4.17 5.16 -11.53
C THR A 180 -5.54 4.59 -11.81
N ALA A 181 -6.15 3.92 -10.82
CA ALA A 181 -7.51 3.38 -10.90
C ALA A 181 -8.18 3.30 -9.52
N ILE A 182 -9.48 3.04 -9.49
CA ILE A 182 -10.26 2.79 -8.27
C ILE A 182 -9.77 1.52 -7.55
N ASN A 183 -9.94 1.50 -6.21
CA ASN A 183 -9.65 0.34 -5.35
C ASN A 183 -8.20 -0.19 -5.42
N GLN A 184 -7.24 0.64 -5.81
CA GLN A 184 -5.82 0.26 -5.85
C GLN A 184 -5.13 0.40 -4.49
N PHE A 185 -4.28 -0.57 -4.18
CA PHE A 185 -3.31 -0.49 -3.11
C PHE A 185 -1.93 -0.14 -3.68
N ASN A 186 -1.48 1.10 -3.47
CA ASN A 186 -0.26 1.66 -4.05
C ASN A 186 0.77 1.96 -2.97
N VAL A 187 1.97 1.43 -3.13
CA VAL A 187 3.10 1.69 -2.24
C VAL A 187 4.33 2.05 -3.05
N ARG A 188 4.92 3.22 -2.79
CA ARG A 188 6.26 3.55 -3.24
C ARG A 188 7.21 3.45 -2.07
N ALA A 189 8.16 2.51 -2.15
CA ALA A 189 9.15 2.23 -1.13
C ALA A 189 10.52 2.03 -1.81
N ALA A 190 11.24 3.10 -2.10
CA ALA A 190 12.53 3.06 -2.80
C ALA A 190 13.58 2.20 -2.07
N GLY A 191 13.46 2.03 -0.76
CA GLY A 191 14.27 1.13 0.05
C GLY A 191 13.86 -0.34 0.03
N GLY A 192 12.80 -0.68 -0.73
CA GLY A 192 12.22 -2.04 -0.78
C GLY A 192 11.06 -2.25 0.18
N VAL A 193 10.42 -3.42 0.08
CA VAL A 193 9.29 -3.83 0.91
C VAL A 193 9.61 -5.15 1.59
N ARG A 194 9.22 -5.30 2.86
CA ARG A 194 9.40 -6.54 3.64
C ARG A 194 8.07 -6.89 4.32
N ILE A 195 7.62 -8.11 4.12
CA ILE A 195 6.40 -8.66 4.75
C ILE A 195 6.77 -9.94 5.48
N PHE A 196 6.56 -9.97 6.78
CA PHE A 196 6.87 -11.11 7.64
C PHE A 196 5.60 -11.75 8.18
N SER A 197 5.60 -13.08 8.26
CA SER A 197 4.50 -13.88 8.79
C SER A 197 4.76 -14.42 10.20
N ASN A 198 5.92 -14.11 10.80
CA ASN A 198 6.25 -14.48 12.18
C ASN A 198 6.93 -13.34 12.95
N ALA A 199 6.85 -13.40 14.29
CA ALA A 199 7.40 -12.37 15.18
C ALA A 199 8.94 -12.27 15.12
N ALA A 200 9.65 -13.36 14.83
CA ALA A 200 11.11 -13.38 14.72
C ALA A 200 11.64 -12.81 13.40
N THR A 201 10.77 -12.39 12.49
CA THR A 201 11.12 -11.84 11.16
C THR A 201 12.02 -12.76 10.31
N THR A 202 11.86 -14.08 10.49
CA THR A 202 12.62 -15.12 9.78
C THR A 202 11.84 -15.81 8.67
N LEU A 203 10.51 -15.57 8.60
CA LEU A 203 9.62 -16.11 7.58
C LEU A 203 8.86 -14.97 6.92
N GLY A 204 8.96 -14.86 5.58
CA GLY A 204 8.30 -13.79 4.84
C GLY A 204 8.83 -13.65 3.43
N VAL A 205 8.45 -12.54 2.81
CA VAL A 205 8.89 -12.14 1.47
C VAL A 205 9.44 -10.73 1.49
N SER A 206 10.35 -10.44 0.58
CA SER A 206 10.90 -9.08 0.41
C SER A 206 11.02 -8.72 -1.06
N LEU A 207 10.75 -7.43 -1.36
CA LEU A 207 11.13 -6.79 -2.60
C LEU A 207 12.33 -5.91 -2.29
N ALA A 208 13.47 -6.21 -2.86
CA ALA A 208 14.68 -5.42 -2.65
C ALA A 208 14.54 -4.02 -3.27
N ALA A 209 15.34 -3.06 -2.83
CA ALA A 209 15.48 -1.77 -3.50
C ALA A 209 15.81 -1.99 -5.00
N ASN A 210 15.07 -1.34 -5.89
CA ASN A 210 15.15 -1.53 -7.35
C ASN A 210 14.85 -2.96 -7.83
N GLY A 211 14.31 -3.83 -6.97
CA GLY A 211 13.93 -5.18 -7.33
C GLY A 211 12.65 -5.23 -8.18
N THR A 212 12.57 -6.22 -9.07
CA THR A 212 11.40 -6.45 -9.94
C THR A 212 10.63 -7.72 -9.58
N SER A 213 11.12 -8.48 -8.58
CA SER A 213 10.49 -9.72 -8.10
C SER A 213 10.57 -9.86 -6.59
N TRP A 214 9.60 -10.57 -6.02
CA TRP A 214 9.61 -10.93 -4.61
C TRP A 214 10.64 -12.03 -4.33
N GLY A 215 11.54 -11.78 -3.39
CA GLY A 215 12.42 -12.81 -2.82
C GLY A 215 11.75 -13.50 -1.63
N VAL A 216 11.82 -14.82 -1.60
CA VAL A 216 11.39 -15.64 -0.45
C VAL A 216 12.56 -15.79 0.51
N LEU A 217 12.32 -15.59 1.81
CA LEU A 217 13.34 -15.85 2.83
C LEU A 217 13.63 -17.35 2.92
N SER A 218 14.85 -17.76 2.59
CA SER A 218 15.27 -19.16 2.52
C SER A 218 16.62 -19.40 3.21
N ASP A 219 16.81 -18.75 4.38
CA ASP A 219 18.02 -18.91 5.20
C ASP A 219 18.10 -20.32 5.78
N GLN A 220 19.27 -20.96 5.62
CA GLN A 220 19.56 -22.27 6.20
C GLN A 220 19.40 -22.28 7.72
N ASN A 221 19.78 -21.21 8.42
CA ASN A 221 19.70 -21.10 9.86
C ASN A 221 18.26 -21.02 10.39
N ALA A 222 17.29 -20.66 9.53
CA ALA A 222 15.87 -20.65 9.86
C ALA A 222 15.17 -21.99 9.56
N LYS A 223 15.92 -22.99 9.05
CA LYS A 223 15.40 -24.30 8.64
C LYS A 223 15.97 -25.41 9.51
N LYS A 224 15.28 -26.56 9.55
CA LYS A 224 15.67 -27.77 10.28
C LYS A 224 15.20 -29.02 9.53
N ASN A 225 15.63 -30.21 9.99
CA ASN A 225 15.21 -31.49 9.46
C ASN A 225 15.56 -31.65 7.97
N PHE A 226 16.82 -31.42 7.63
CA PHE A 226 17.33 -31.60 6.27
C PHE A 226 17.41 -33.09 5.90
N HIS A 227 16.80 -33.44 4.78
CA HIS A 227 16.86 -34.80 4.22
C HIS A 227 17.23 -34.72 2.73
N PRO A 228 18.10 -35.61 2.21
CA PRO A 228 18.34 -35.68 0.76
C PRO A 228 17.07 -36.12 0.02
N VAL A 229 16.94 -35.65 -1.21
CA VAL A 229 15.80 -35.96 -2.08
C VAL A 229 16.26 -36.80 -3.25
N ASP A 230 15.53 -37.89 -3.58
CA ASP A 230 15.75 -38.66 -4.79
C ASP A 230 15.14 -37.92 -6.00
N GLY A 231 16.01 -37.29 -6.79
CA GLY A 231 15.59 -36.51 -7.97
C GLY A 231 14.90 -37.36 -9.04
N ARG A 232 15.23 -38.65 -9.18
CA ARG A 232 14.59 -39.56 -10.15
C ARG A 232 13.15 -39.88 -9.75
N ALA A 233 12.93 -40.17 -8.47
CA ALA A 233 11.59 -40.39 -7.94
C ALA A 233 10.73 -39.11 -8.09
N VAL A 234 11.29 -37.92 -7.80
CA VAL A 234 10.60 -36.64 -8.03
C VAL A 234 10.26 -36.40 -9.49
N LEU A 235 11.18 -36.72 -10.41
CA LEU A 235 10.93 -36.60 -11.85
C LEU A 235 9.74 -37.47 -12.30
N GLU A 236 9.67 -38.73 -11.81
CA GLU A 236 8.58 -39.65 -12.14
C GLU A 236 7.23 -39.16 -11.58
N GLN A 237 7.23 -38.68 -10.34
CA GLN A 237 6.03 -38.11 -9.73
C GLN A 237 5.58 -36.84 -10.47
N LEU A 238 6.50 -35.93 -10.84
CA LEU A 238 6.19 -34.71 -11.55
C LEU A 238 5.63 -35.00 -12.96
N ALA A 239 6.17 -35.99 -13.65
CA ALA A 239 5.68 -36.40 -14.97
C ALA A 239 4.23 -36.95 -14.92
N ALA A 240 3.75 -37.39 -13.76
CA ALA A 240 2.40 -37.88 -13.55
C ALA A 240 1.41 -36.76 -13.14
N VAL A 241 1.88 -35.55 -12.79
CA VAL A 241 1.00 -34.43 -12.43
C VAL A 241 0.44 -33.82 -13.72
N PRO A 242 -0.91 -33.73 -13.88
CA PRO A 242 -1.51 -33.14 -15.05
C PRO A 242 -1.22 -31.64 -15.15
N VAL A 243 -0.79 -31.20 -16.31
CA VAL A 243 -0.68 -29.78 -16.69
C VAL A 243 -1.80 -29.45 -17.67
N GLN A 244 -2.58 -28.41 -17.37
CA GLN A 244 -3.79 -28.06 -18.12
C GLN A 244 -3.84 -26.55 -18.39
N GLN A 245 -4.60 -26.15 -19.40
CA GLN A 245 -5.05 -24.77 -19.58
C GLN A 245 -6.36 -24.55 -18.83
N TRP A 246 -6.51 -23.36 -18.22
CA TRP A 246 -7.68 -23.03 -17.43
C TRP A 246 -7.85 -21.50 -17.27
N ASN A 247 -9.06 -21.08 -16.92
CA ASN A 247 -9.38 -19.70 -16.54
C ASN A 247 -10.03 -19.69 -15.15
N TYR A 248 -9.88 -18.60 -14.42
CA TYR A 248 -10.65 -18.40 -13.20
C TYR A 248 -12.14 -18.16 -13.54
N LYS A 249 -13.05 -18.64 -12.70
CA LYS A 249 -14.50 -18.45 -12.89
C LYS A 249 -14.94 -16.98 -12.92
N ALA A 250 -14.09 -16.08 -12.41
CA ALA A 250 -14.35 -14.63 -12.39
C ALA A 250 -13.80 -13.91 -13.64
N GLU A 251 -13.05 -14.60 -14.49
CA GLU A 251 -12.52 -14.05 -15.73
C GLU A 251 -13.55 -14.17 -16.85
N PRO A 252 -13.51 -13.28 -17.87
CA PRO A 252 -14.28 -13.43 -19.07
C PRO A 252 -13.98 -14.76 -19.79
N ASP A 253 -14.96 -15.35 -20.46
CA ASP A 253 -14.80 -16.64 -21.17
C ASP A 253 -13.81 -16.56 -22.35
N ASP A 254 -13.55 -15.38 -22.89
CA ASP A 254 -12.60 -15.09 -23.95
C ASP A 254 -11.21 -14.63 -23.44
N ALA A 255 -10.97 -14.67 -22.12
CA ALA A 255 -9.67 -14.36 -21.56
C ALA A 255 -8.60 -15.36 -22.01
N VAL A 256 -7.37 -14.89 -22.15
CA VAL A 256 -6.22 -15.76 -22.46
C VAL A 256 -6.05 -16.78 -21.33
N PRO A 257 -6.08 -18.10 -21.63
CA PRO A 257 -6.02 -19.10 -20.59
C PRO A 257 -4.65 -19.16 -19.90
N HIS A 258 -4.69 -19.46 -18.61
CA HIS A 258 -3.51 -19.81 -17.82
C HIS A 258 -3.06 -21.24 -18.15
N LEU A 259 -1.80 -21.57 -17.83
CA LEU A 259 -1.23 -22.90 -17.98
C LEU A 259 -0.57 -23.33 -16.67
N GLY A 260 -0.91 -24.50 -16.16
CA GLY A 260 -0.28 -25.02 -14.96
C GLY A 260 -0.99 -26.23 -14.36
N PRO A 261 -0.40 -26.85 -13.33
CA PRO A 261 -1.04 -27.94 -12.60
C PRO A 261 -2.11 -27.38 -11.64
N MET A 262 -3.07 -28.23 -11.29
CA MET A 262 -3.97 -27.96 -10.18
C MET A 262 -3.30 -28.22 -8.84
N ALA A 263 -3.54 -27.37 -7.86
CA ALA A 263 -2.95 -27.50 -6.53
C ALA A 263 -3.26 -28.85 -5.86
N GLN A 264 -4.46 -29.39 -6.06
CA GLN A 264 -4.85 -30.70 -5.52
C GLN A 264 -3.93 -31.84 -6.03
N ALA A 265 -3.69 -31.88 -7.34
CA ALA A 265 -2.83 -32.93 -7.92
C ALA A 265 -1.37 -32.77 -7.49
N PHE A 266 -0.86 -31.54 -7.48
CA PHE A 266 0.50 -31.24 -7.05
C PHE A 266 0.72 -31.57 -5.54
N LYS A 267 -0.21 -31.16 -4.68
CA LYS A 267 -0.12 -31.45 -3.24
C LYS A 267 -0.27 -32.93 -2.92
N ALA A 268 -1.13 -33.64 -3.62
CA ALA A 268 -1.25 -35.10 -3.46
C ALA A 268 0.07 -35.82 -3.81
N ALA A 269 0.79 -35.36 -4.82
CA ALA A 269 2.06 -35.94 -5.24
C ALA A 269 3.22 -35.62 -4.28
N PHE A 270 3.35 -34.36 -3.83
CA PHE A 270 4.57 -33.89 -3.16
C PHE A 270 4.38 -33.48 -1.69
N TYR A 271 3.19 -33.04 -1.31
CA TYR A 271 2.92 -32.46 0.02
C TYR A 271 1.59 -32.97 0.60
N PRO A 272 1.39 -34.27 0.76
CA PRO A 272 0.13 -34.82 1.25
C PRO A 272 -0.18 -34.28 2.66
N GLY A 273 -1.44 -33.85 2.85
CA GLY A 273 -1.91 -33.28 4.13
C GLY A 273 -1.67 -31.78 4.31
N ARG A 274 -1.08 -31.10 3.34
CA ARG A 274 -1.04 -29.63 3.31
C ARG A 274 -2.25 -29.05 2.58
N ASP A 275 -2.46 -27.72 2.72
CA ASP A 275 -3.50 -27.00 1.97
C ASP A 275 -3.39 -27.32 0.47
N ASP A 276 -4.46 -27.85 -0.09
CA ASP A 276 -4.55 -28.31 -1.48
C ASP A 276 -5.07 -27.25 -2.46
N LYS A 277 -5.22 -25.99 -2.01
CA LYS A 277 -5.70 -24.88 -2.84
C LYS A 277 -4.61 -23.97 -3.34
N ILE A 278 -3.38 -24.08 -2.79
CA ILE A 278 -2.27 -23.17 -3.05
C ILE A 278 -1.02 -23.98 -3.41
N ILE A 279 -0.31 -23.55 -4.45
CA ILE A 279 1.08 -23.93 -4.73
C ILE A 279 1.93 -22.68 -4.55
N THR A 280 2.92 -22.72 -3.67
CA THR A 280 3.87 -21.61 -3.55
C THR A 280 5.00 -21.77 -4.58
N THR A 281 5.55 -20.64 -5.06
CA THR A 281 6.74 -20.66 -5.93
C THR A 281 7.89 -21.46 -5.32
N LEU A 282 8.15 -21.30 -4.03
CA LEU A 282 9.22 -22.04 -3.34
C LEU A 282 9.04 -23.57 -3.39
N GLU A 283 7.80 -24.05 -3.25
CA GLU A 283 7.50 -25.50 -3.35
C GLU A 283 7.64 -25.99 -4.78
N PHE A 284 7.15 -25.22 -5.74
CA PHE A 284 7.19 -25.55 -7.17
C PHE A 284 8.63 -25.57 -7.67
N ASP A 285 9.39 -24.49 -7.44
CA ASP A 285 10.79 -24.37 -7.84
C ASP A 285 11.67 -25.48 -7.24
N GLY A 286 11.40 -25.86 -5.98
CA GLY A 286 12.12 -26.96 -5.31
C GLY A 286 11.88 -28.32 -5.96
N VAL A 287 10.63 -28.62 -6.35
CA VAL A 287 10.27 -29.84 -7.07
C VAL A 287 10.86 -29.83 -8.50
N GLU A 288 10.78 -28.71 -9.21
CA GLU A 288 11.38 -28.57 -10.53
C GLU A 288 12.90 -28.80 -10.50
N LEU A 289 13.60 -28.17 -9.56
CA LEU A 289 15.05 -28.34 -9.42
C LEU A 289 15.43 -29.81 -9.16
N ALA A 290 14.71 -30.49 -8.28
CA ALA A 290 14.95 -31.90 -8.00
C ALA A 290 14.65 -32.79 -9.22
N ALA A 291 13.59 -32.51 -9.97
CA ALA A 291 13.24 -33.22 -11.20
C ALA A 291 14.30 -33.02 -12.30
N ILE A 292 14.82 -31.79 -12.46
CA ILE A 292 15.90 -31.50 -13.42
C ILE A 292 17.17 -32.28 -13.06
N GLN A 293 17.53 -32.37 -11.77
CA GLN A 293 18.66 -33.18 -11.31
C GLN A 293 18.44 -34.67 -11.64
N GLY A 294 17.26 -35.20 -11.38
CA GLY A 294 16.90 -36.57 -11.72
C GLY A 294 16.91 -36.85 -13.23
N LEU A 295 16.49 -35.89 -14.05
CA LEU A 295 16.55 -35.98 -15.49
C LEU A 295 18.00 -36.02 -16.00
N ASN A 296 18.86 -35.15 -15.44
CA ASN A 296 20.28 -35.13 -15.78
C ASN A 296 20.97 -36.46 -15.44
N ASP A 297 20.68 -37.06 -14.30
CA ASP A 297 21.22 -38.36 -13.92
C ASP A 297 20.74 -39.46 -14.87
N LYS A 298 19.46 -39.49 -15.21
CA LYS A 298 18.89 -40.45 -16.17
C LYS A 298 19.50 -40.29 -17.57
N LEU A 299 19.77 -39.06 -18.00
CA LEU A 299 20.41 -38.76 -19.28
C LEU A 299 21.87 -39.26 -19.29
N ASN A 300 22.62 -38.97 -18.23
CA ASN A 300 24.00 -39.39 -18.13
C ASN A 300 24.15 -40.96 -18.15
N ASP A 301 23.24 -41.66 -17.51
CA ASP A 301 23.24 -43.12 -17.56
C ASP A 301 22.94 -43.63 -18.97
N LYS A 302 21.95 -43.04 -19.65
CA LYS A 302 21.67 -43.39 -21.08
C LYS A 302 22.83 -43.08 -22.02
N LEU A 303 23.53 -41.97 -21.80
CA LEU A 303 24.72 -41.62 -22.62
C LEU A 303 25.81 -42.65 -22.41
N LYS A 304 26.12 -43.10 -21.18
CA LYS A 304 27.09 -44.14 -20.90
C LYS A 304 26.70 -45.48 -21.58
N GLU A 305 25.42 -45.84 -21.53
CA GLU A 305 24.92 -47.02 -22.20
C GLU A 305 25.14 -46.93 -23.74
N LYS A 306 24.79 -45.79 -24.32
CA LYS A 306 24.97 -45.56 -25.77
C LYS A 306 26.45 -45.52 -26.20
N ASP A 307 27.31 -44.94 -25.37
CA ASP A 307 28.76 -44.90 -25.61
C ASP A 307 29.34 -46.32 -25.60
N ALA A 308 28.88 -47.19 -24.69
CA ALA A 308 29.28 -48.61 -24.66
C ALA A 308 28.80 -49.41 -25.89
N GLU A 309 27.52 -49.22 -26.27
CA GLU A 309 26.98 -49.80 -27.51
C GLU A 309 27.78 -49.33 -28.75
N LEU A 310 28.10 -48.03 -28.82
CA LEU A 310 28.86 -47.46 -29.91
C LEU A 310 30.29 -48.01 -29.98
N ALA A 311 30.95 -48.20 -28.82
CA ALA A 311 32.26 -48.81 -28.76
C ALA A 311 32.23 -50.26 -29.25
N GLU A 312 31.24 -51.06 -28.86
CA GLU A 312 31.04 -52.41 -29.36
C GLU A 312 30.82 -52.44 -30.88
N LEU A 313 29.93 -51.57 -31.39
CA LEU A 313 29.68 -51.52 -32.84
C LEU A 313 30.92 -51.13 -33.64
N LYS A 314 31.73 -50.18 -33.13
CA LYS A 314 33.03 -49.82 -33.74
C LYS A 314 33.98 -51.01 -33.78
N GLN A 315 34.08 -51.79 -32.70
CA GLN A 315 34.91 -53.03 -32.70
C GLN A 315 34.43 -54.06 -33.72
N ARG A 316 33.11 -54.28 -33.81
CA ARG A 316 32.52 -55.19 -34.81
C ARG A 316 32.79 -54.71 -36.23
N LEU A 317 32.68 -53.41 -36.52
CA LEU A 317 32.98 -52.81 -37.81
C LEU A 317 34.43 -53.02 -38.21
N THR A 318 35.38 -52.71 -37.31
CA THR A 318 36.82 -52.91 -37.54
C THR A 318 37.14 -54.39 -37.86
N ARG A 319 36.50 -55.31 -37.15
CA ARG A 319 36.63 -56.76 -37.43
C ARG A 319 36.11 -57.16 -38.78
N LEU A 320 34.94 -56.60 -39.21
CA LEU A 320 34.38 -56.87 -40.54
C LEU A 320 35.26 -56.28 -41.66
N GLU A 321 35.77 -55.05 -41.47
CA GLU A 321 36.70 -54.42 -42.39
C GLU A 321 37.99 -55.24 -42.59
N SER A 322 38.49 -55.84 -41.51
CA SER A 322 39.68 -56.70 -41.56
C SER A 322 39.47 -58.03 -42.34
N LEU A 323 38.21 -58.45 -42.56
CA LEU A 323 37.82 -59.64 -43.32
C LEU A 323 37.58 -59.35 -44.78
N LEU A 324 37.50 -58.07 -45.20
CA LEU A 324 37.35 -57.69 -46.62
C LEU A 324 38.70 -57.77 -47.31
N PRO A 325 38.77 -58.31 -48.56
CA PRO A 325 40.00 -58.29 -49.30
C PRO A 325 40.41 -56.87 -49.65
N PRO A 326 41.72 -56.59 -49.79
CA PRO A 326 42.19 -55.25 -50.12
C PRO A 326 41.63 -54.82 -51.48
N ALA A 327 41.13 -53.57 -51.54
CA ALA A 327 40.58 -53.05 -52.80
C ALA A 327 41.65 -53.13 -53.94
N PRO A 328 41.27 -53.55 -55.16
CA PRO A 328 42.23 -53.64 -56.24
C PRO A 328 42.86 -52.28 -56.51
N ALA A 329 44.19 -52.23 -56.55
CA ALA A 329 44.94 -51.01 -56.83
C ALA A 329 44.48 -50.48 -58.22
N THR A 330 43.92 -49.27 -58.18
CA THR A 330 43.61 -48.55 -59.43
C THR A 330 44.90 -48.30 -60.21
N ALA A 331 45.09 -49.01 -61.35
CA ALA A 331 46.19 -48.81 -62.26
C ALA A 331 46.16 -47.36 -62.73
N GLN A 332 47.17 -46.60 -62.32
CA GLN A 332 47.46 -45.29 -62.98
C GLN A 332 47.80 -45.52 -64.39
N THR A 333 46.92 -45.30 -65.32
CA THR A 333 47.21 -45.18 -66.79
C THR A 333 48.12 -43.93 -66.93
N LYS A 334 49.42 -44.18 -67.15
CA LYS A 334 50.31 -43.16 -67.68
C LYS A 334 49.84 -42.87 -69.13
N GLY A 335 49.29 -41.71 -69.34
CA GLY A 335 49.10 -41.17 -70.72
C GLY A 335 50.43 -40.64 -71.25
N ASN A 336 50.81 -41.06 -72.40
CA ASN A 336 51.79 -40.44 -73.26
C ASN A 336 51.27 -39.10 -73.80
#